data_b696b1deeb3c6ac9b6ca4ed1e7801ddc
#
_entry.id   b696b1deeb3c6ac9b6ca4ed1e7801ddc
#
_cell.length_a   1.000
_cell.length_b   1.000
_cell.length_c   1.000
_cell.angle_alpha   90.00
_cell.angle_beta   90.00
_cell.angle_gamma   90.00
#
_symmetry.space_group_name_H-M   'P 1'
#
loop_
_entity.id
_entity.type
_entity.pdbx_description
1 polymer ?
#
loop_
_entity_poly.entity_id
_entity_poly.type
_entity_poly.pdbx_seq_one_letter_code
_entity_poly.pdbx_strand_id
1 'polypeptide(L)'
;MLAGCAQPAEQSTEEESGLGAGAVREQLSIVTGGTTGVYFQVGGVLANTITDGVEGQSGSAETTGASVENLRLLGSGEADIAIAQGDAVSEAFEGRNDFEGRAVQSYALAVLYPNVFHAVSLEENAVELGLECFSDIVDTRYSVGAVGSGNEATTTNVFSALEISTSDIEIQQLGYADTDSALRNDQLDAGSWVVGEGHAGLSELATTEDVHLIPMCDEEVSVITAATNSYTEHTIPGGTYPGIEGDVQTIAVWNLMVVGGDFNEQQAYDITSAMFDNIDDFVAAYAPGEEYMVPESILNSPVPVHPGAARFYEEQGVELPEDLLAQS
;
A
#
# COMPACT_ATOMS: atom_id res chain seq x y z
N MET A 1 65.51 -26.51 -17.52
CA MET A 1 64.93 -25.18 -17.73
C MET A 1 63.46 -25.40 -18.07
N LEU A 2 62.60 -25.23 -17.12
CA LEU A 2 61.11 -25.27 -17.30
C LEU A 2 60.59 -23.85 -17.06
N ALA A 3 60.16 -23.21 -18.13
CA ALA A 3 59.53 -21.90 -18.07
C ALA A 3 58.08 -22.06 -17.66
N GLY A 4 57.77 -21.60 -16.47
CA GLY A 4 56.37 -21.48 -16.00
C GLY A 4 55.69 -20.22 -16.59
N CYS A 5 54.66 -20.43 -17.39
CA CYS A 5 53.75 -19.36 -17.78
C CYS A 5 52.84 -19.02 -16.58
N ALA A 6 53.02 -17.85 -16.01
CA ALA A 6 52.05 -17.27 -15.09
C ALA A 6 50.91 -16.68 -15.92
N GLN A 7 49.65 -17.17 -15.70
CA GLN A 7 48.44 -16.51 -16.19
C GLN A 7 48.16 -15.28 -15.31
N PRO A 8 47.76 -14.16 -15.92
CA PRO A 8 47.25 -13.05 -15.13
C PRO A 8 45.94 -13.44 -14.47
N ALA A 9 45.81 -13.16 -13.20
CA ALA A 9 44.51 -13.24 -12.49
C ALA A 9 43.55 -12.21 -13.09
N GLU A 10 42.45 -12.67 -13.64
CA GLU A 10 41.29 -11.82 -13.92
C GLU A 10 40.82 -11.26 -12.59
N GLN A 11 41.04 -9.97 -12.40
CA GLN A 11 40.35 -9.21 -11.38
C GLN A 11 38.89 -9.11 -11.83
N SER A 12 38.00 -9.86 -11.18
CA SER A 12 36.58 -9.55 -11.16
C SER A 12 36.44 -8.18 -10.49
N THR A 13 36.22 -7.15 -11.27
CA THR A 13 35.66 -5.91 -10.77
C THR A 13 34.25 -6.25 -10.25
N GLU A 14 34.08 -6.30 -8.94
CA GLU A 14 32.78 -6.11 -8.33
C GLU A 14 32.34 -4.70 -8.74
N GLU A 15 31.46 -4.60 -9.72
CA GLU A 15 30.69 -3.38 -9.96
C GLU A 15 29.88 -3.19 -8.69
N GLU A 16 30.26 -2.21 -7.85
CA GLU A 16 29.35 -1.64 -6.87
C GLU A 16 28.14 -1.11 -7.66
N SER A 17 27.06 -1.85 -7.66
CA SER A 17 25.80 -1.39 -8.22
C SER A 17 25.28 -0.28 -7.32
N GLY A 18 25.56 0.97 -7.65
CA GLY A 18 25.00 2.12 -7.00
C GLY A 18 23.47 2.16 -7.21
N LEU A 19 22.80 2.95 -6.40
CA LEU A 19 21.35 3.19 -6.52
C LEU A 19 21.02 3.69 -7.94
N GLY A 20 20.04 3.05 -8.60
CA GLY A 20 19.63 3.38 -9.97
C GLY A 20 20.54 2.81 -11.09
N ALA A 21 21.59 2.08 -10.74
CA ALA A 21 22.60 1.61 -11.71
C ALA A 21 22.26 0.27 -12.40
N GLY A 22 21.11 -0.32 -12.11
CA GLY A 22 20.69 -1.60 -12.68
C GLY A 22 20.50 -1.55 -14.20
N ALA A 23 20.49 -2.74 -14.82
CA ALA A 23 20.19 -2.86 -16.24
C ALA A 23 18.70 -2.55 -16.52
N VAL A 24 18.43 -2.00 -17.70
CA VAL A 24 17.05 -1.82 -18.19
C VAL A 24 16.39 -3.19 -18.34
N ARG A 25 15.18 -3.33 -17.82
CA ARG A 25 14.35 -4.55 -17.86
C ARG A 25 13.33 -4.42 -18.98
N GLU A 26 13.33 -5.35 -19.93
CA GLU A 26 12.39 -5.33 -21.07
C GLU A 26 10.98 -5.79 -20.68
N GLN A 27 10.88 -6.66 -19.67
CA GLN A 27 9.60 -7.17 -19.15
C GLN A 27 9.54 -6.85 -17.65
N LEU A 28 8.47 -6.21 -17.23
CA LEU A 28 8.26 -5.75 -15.87
C LEU A 28 7.08 -6.46 -15.23
N SER A 29 7.33 -7.12 -14.11
CA SER A 29 6.29 -7.67 -13.23
C SER A 29 5.83 -6.61 -12.24
N ILE A 30 4.51 -6.35 -12.23
CA ILE A 30 3.85 -5.36 -11.36
C ILE A 30 2.95 -6.13 -10.40
N VAL A 31 3.38 -6.27 -9.16
CA VAL A 31 2.60 -6.99 -8.14
C VAL A 31 1.58 -6.06 -7.48
N THR A 32 0.34 -6.55 -7.36
CA THR A 32 -0.82 -5.73 -7.06
C THR A 32 -1.61 -6.25 -5.84
N GLY A 33 -2.75 -6.88 -6.04
CA GLY A 33 -3.64 -7.44 -5.04
C GLY A 33 -4.69 -8.32 -5.69
N GLY A 34 -5.78 -8.59 -4.99
CA GLY A 34 -6.91 -9.35 -5.54
C GLY A 34 -7.55 -8.64 -6.75
N THR A 35 -8.10 -9.39 -7.69
CA THR A 35 -8.65 -8.89 -8.97
C THR A 35 -9.82 -7.90 -8.83
N THR A 36 -10.49 -7.88 -7.69
CA THR A 36 -11.57 -6.92 -7.38
C THR A 36 -11.07 -5.64 -6.70
N GLY A 37 -9.78 -5.59 -6.32
CA GLY A 37 -9.16 -4.45 -5.65
C GLY A 37 -8.66 -3.38 -6.62
N VAL A 38 -8.53 -2.16 -6.11
CA VAL A 38 -8.04 -0.99 -6.88
C VAL A 38 -6.60 -1.21 -7.36
N TYR A 39 -5.75 -1.87 -6.56
CA TYR A 39 -4.36 -2.16 -6.96
C TYR A 39 -4.28 -2.91 -8.28
N PHE A 40 -5.14 -3.92 -8.49
CA PHE A 40 -5.14 -4.69 -9.74
C PHE A 40 -5.57 -3.84 -10.94
N GLN A 41 -6.55 -2.96 -10.75
CA GLN A 41 -7.02 -2.05 -11.78
C GLN A 41 -5.93 -1.03 -12.17
N VAL A 42 -5.37 -0.35 -11.17
CA VAL A 42 -4.28 0.63 -11.36
C VAL A 42 -3.02 -0.04 -11.94
N GLY A 43 -2.65 -1.21 -11.43
CA GLY A 43 -1.51 -1.98 -11.96
C GLY A 43 -1.72 -2.44 -13.40
N GLY A 44 -2.96 -2.77 -13.78
CA GLY A 44 -3.33 -3.07 -15.17
C GLY A 44 -3.18 -1.88 -16.11
N VAL A 45 -3.58 -0.68 -15.65
CA VAL A 45 -3.35 0.57 -16.39
C VAL A 45 -1.86 0.84 -16.52
N LEU A 46 -1.09 0.72 -15.43
CA LEU A 46 0.37 0.89 -15.46
C LEU A 46 1.04 -0.07 -16.45
N ALA A 47 0.65 -1.34 -16.44
CA ALA A 47 1.18 -2.34 -17.38
C ALA A 47 0.94 -1.95 -18.85
N ASN A 48 -0.25 -1.43 -19.18
CA ASN A 48 -0.58 -0.92 -20.50
C ASN A 48 0.24 0.35 -20.81
N THR A 49 0.30 1.30 -19.88
CA THR A 49 1.07 2.55 -20.01
C THR A 49 2.53 2.28 -20.31
N ILE A 50 3.16 1.31 -19.61
CA ILE A 50 4.54 0.91 -19.86
C ILE A 50 4.66 0.29 -21.26
N THR A 51 3.76 -0.63 -21.63
CA THR A 51 3.81 -1.36 -22.88
C THR A 51 3.64 -0.45 -24.09
N ASP A 52 2.75 0.54 -23.99
CA ASP A 52 2.40 1.43 -25.09
C ASP A 52 3.27 2.70 -25.13
N GLY A 53 3.77 3.15 -23.95
CA GLY A 53 4.43 4.45 -23.78
C GLY A 53 5.94 4.39 -23.58
N VAL A 54 6.53 3.25 -23.19
CA VAL A 54 7.97 3.16 -22.91
C VAL A 54 8.64 2.23 -23.92
N GLU A 55 9.53 2.79 -24.74
CA GLU A 55 10.16 2.06 -25.86
C GLU A 55 10.92 0.82 -25.40
N GLY A 56 10.60 -0.33 -25.99
CA GLY A 56 11.31 -1.60 -25.73
C GLY A 56 10.92 -2.28 -24.41
N GLN A 57 9.87 -1.81 -23.74
CA GLN A 57 9.41 -2.37 -22.47
C GLN A 57 7.99 -2.88 -22.56
N SER A 58 7.64 -3.81 -21.67
CA SER A 58 6.28 -4.31 -21.47
C SER A 58 6.04 -4.58 -19.99
N GLY A 59 4.81 -4.31 -19.52
CA GLY A 59 4.38 -4.56 -18.16
C GLY A 59 3.34 -5.67 -18.05
N SER A 60 3.31 -6.39 -16.93
CA SER A 60 2.22 -7.31 -16.58
C SER A 60 1.80 -7.11 -15.13
N ALA A 61 0.49 -6.98 -14.90
CA ALA A 61 -0.07 -6.90 -13.55
C ALA A 61 -0.32 -8.29 -13.00
N GLU A 62 0.18 -8.57 -11.80
CA GLU A 62 0.08 -9.86 -11.14
C GLU A 62 -0.76 -9.77 -9.87
N THR A 63 -1.62 -10.78 -9.63
CA THR A 63 -2.43 -10.87 -8.41
C THR A 63 -1.65 -11.48 -7.28
N THR A 64 -1.77 -10.89 -6.09
CA THR A 64 -1.09 -11.32 -4.86
C THR A 64 -2.01 -11.14 -3.65
N GLY A 65 -1.50 -11.41 -2.45
CA GLY A 65 -2.14 -11.04 -1.17
C GLY A 65 -2.01 -9.56 -0.82
N ALA A 66 -1.43 -8.73 -1.68
CA ALA A 66 -1.20 -7.29 -1.58
C ALA A 66 0.06 -6.89 -0.76
N SER A 67 0.01 -5.79 -0.01
CA SER A 67 1.17 -4.96 0.38
C SER A 67 2.38 -5.71 0.94
N VAL A 68 2.22 -6.54 1.95
CA VAL A 68 3.34 -7.24 2.59
C VAL A 68 3.93 -8.32 1.66
N GLU A 69 3.06 -9.06 0.95
CA GLU A 69 3.51 -10.04 -0.04
C GLU A 69 4.23 -9.34 -1.20
N ASN A 70 3.70 -8.22 -1.69
CA ASN A 70 4.31 -7.45 -2.78
C ASN A 70 5.73 -6.97 -2.45
N LEU A 71 5.92 -6.46 -1.23
CA LEU A 71 7.23 -6.01 -0.77
C LEU A 71 8.20 -7.17 -0.57
N ARG A 72 7.72 -8.36 -0.17
CA ARG A 72 8.55 -9.57 -0.11
C ARG A 72 8.99 -10.02 -1.50
N LEU A 73 8.08 -10.00 -2.49
CA LEU A 73 8.40 -10.33 -3.88
C LEU A 73 9.38 -9.32 -4.50
N LEU A 74 9.19 -8.03 -4.21
CA LEU A 74 10.13 -6.98 -4.59
C LEU A 74 11.53 -7.23 -3.97
N GLY A 75 11.58 -7.49 -2.67
CA GLY A 75 12.83 -7.73 -1.94
C GLY A 75 13.57 -9.02 -2.34
N SER A 76 12.86 -10.02 -2.89
CA SER A 76 13.46 -11.25 -3.43
C SER A 76 13.86 -11.13 -4.91
N GLY A 77 13.49 -10.04 -5.59
CA GLY A 77 13.70 -9.83 -7.02
C GLY A 77 12.75 -10.66 -7.90
N GLU A 78 11.63 -11.15 -7.33
CA GLU A 78 10.58 -11.84 -8.07
C GLU A 78 9.58 -10.87 -8.70
N ALA A 79 9.60 -9.60 -8.27
CA ALA A 79 8.80 -8.51 -8.86
C ALA A 79 9.69 -7.29 -9.12
N ASP A 80 9.31 -6.49 -10.10
CA ASP A 80 10.02 -5.27 -10.49
C ASP A 80 9.40 -4.01 -9.89
N ILE A 81 8.08 -3.96 -9.84
CA ILE A 81 7.29 -2.84 -9.29
C ILE A 81 6.26 -3.41 -8.31
N ALA A 82 6.15 -2.81 -7.15
CA ALA A 82 5.14 -3.18 -6.16
C ALA A 82 4.18 -2.01 -5.87
N ILE A 83 2.88 -2.31 -5.78
CA ILE A 83 1.90 -1.38 -5.22
C ILE A 83 1.65 -1.81 -3.78
N ALA A 84 1.88 -0.91 -2.82
CA ALA A 84 1.78 -1.21 -1.40
C ALA A 84 1.37 0.02 -0.56
N GLN A 85 0.80 -0.24 0.61
CA GLN A 85 0.48 0.78 1.60
C GLN A 85 1.75 1.33 2.25
N GLY A 86 1.75 2.62 2.57
CA GLY A 86 2.90 3.35 3.08
C GLY A 86 3.43 2.86 4.42
N ASP A 87 2.56 2.34 5.29
CA ASP A 87 2.96 1.72 6.55
C ASP A 87 3.80 0.45 6.29
N ALA A 88 3.31 -0.46 5.45
CA ALA A 88 4.05 -1.66 5.06
C ALA A 88 5.36 -1.31 4.31
N VAL A 89 5.35 -0.26 3.46
CA VAL A 89 6.55 0.23 2.76
C VAL A 89 7.59 0.74 3.75
N SER A 90 7.18 1.55 4.74
CA SER A 90 8.05 2.04 5.81
C SER A 90 8.65 0.90 6.64
N GLU A 91 7.82 -0.06 7.04
CA GLU A 91 8.25 -1.23 7.81
C GLU A 91 9.23 -2.11 7.04
N ALA A 92 8.96 -2.32 5.75
CA ALA A 92 9.87 -3.07 4.87
C ALA A 92 11.22 -2.37 4.72
N PHE A 93 11.20 -1.05 4.50
CA PHE A 93 12.41 -0.25 4.35
C PHE A 93 13.26 -0.25 5.62
N GLU A 94 12.64 -0.16 6.80
CA GLU A 94 13.32 -0.15 8.10
C GLU A 94 13.61 -1.58 8.63
N GLY A 95 13.06 -2.63 8.02
CA GLY A 95 13.23 -4.01 8.49
C GLY A 95 12.52 -4.28 9.82
N ARG A 96 11.31 -3.73 10.00
CA ARG A 96 10.47 -3.89 11.20
C ARG A 96 9.31 -4.86 10.96
N ASN A 97 8.69 -5.32 12.03
CA ASN A 97 7.50 -6.16 12.02
C ASN A 97 7.65 -7.37 11.07
N ASP A 98 6.81 -7.51 10.08
CA ASP A 98 6.84 -8.58 9.08
C ASP A 98 8.16 -8.70 8.30
N PHE A 99 9.00 -7.68 8.37
CA PHE A 99 10.29 -7.58 7.68
C PHE A 99 11.49 -7.62 8.63
N GLU A 100 11.30 -8.03 9.91
CA GLU A 100 12.41 -8.12 10.87
C GLU A 100 13.54 -9.00 10.33
N GLY A 101 14.76 -8.44 10.26
CA GLY A 101 15.95 -9.08 9.73
C GLY A 101 16.00 -9.24 8.20
N ARG A 102 15.04 -8.68 7.48
CA ARG A 102 14.93 -8.74 6.00
C ARG A 102 14.42 -7.42 5.43
N ALA A 103 15.10 -6.33 5.72
CA ALA A 103 14.76 -5.02 5.17
C ALA A 103 14.74 -5.06 3.63
N VAL A 104 13.77 -4.38 3.05
CA VAL A 104 13.61 -4.22 1.59
C VAL A 104 13.90 -2.77 1.25
N GLN A 105 15.02 -2.54 0.58
CA GLN A 105 15.40 -1.21 0.12
C GLN A 105 14.50 -0.81 -1.06
N SER A 106 13.30 -0.31 -0.72
CA SER A 106 12.29 0.12 -1.67
C SER A 106 12.26 1.64 -1.78
N TYR A 107 12.11 2.16 -3.01
CA TYR A 107 12.12 3.58 -3.32
C TYR A 107 10.85 3.95 -4.07
N ALA A 108 10.26 5.10 -3.73
CA ALA A 108 9.02 5.53 -4.33
C ALA A 108 9.20 5.98 -5.80
N LEU A 109 8.33 5.49 -6.68
CA LEU A 109 8.10 6.06 -8.00
C LEU A 109 6.95 7.07 -7.97
N ALA A 110 5.85 6.73 -7.28
CA ALA A 110 4.70 7.60 -7.12
C ALA A 110 3.95 7.30 -5.82
N VAL A 111 3.29 8.32 -5.29
CA VAL A 111 2.22 8.21 -4.30
C VAL A 111 0.89 8.29 -5.04
N LEU A 112 -0.02 7.36 -4.79
CA LEU A 112 -1.20 7.16 -5.61
C LEU A 112 -2.45 7.80 -4.99
N TYR A 113 -2.98 7.20 -3.96
CA TYR A 113 -4.20 7.63 -3.27
C TYR A 113 -4.20 7.07 -1.84
N PRO A 114 -4.94 7.68 -0.90
CA PRO A 114 -5.08 7.12 0.43
C PRO A 114 -6.07 5.95 0.46
N ASN A 115 -5.71 4.88 1.17
CA ASN A 115 -6.68 3.95 1.71
C ASN A 115 -7.18 4.48 3.05
N VAL A 116 -8.46 4.29 3.31
CA VAL A 116 -9.12 4.69 4.55
C VAL A 116 -9.41 3.44 5.38
N PHE A 117 -9.19 3.52 6.67
CA PHE A 117 -9.51 2.44 7.61
C PHE A 117 -11.00 2.43 7.91
N HIS A 118 -11.68 1.35 7.55
CA HIS A 118 -13.08 1.13 7.88
C HIS A 118 -13.16 -0.02 8.86
N ALA A 119 -13.57 0.25 10.08
CA ALA A 119 -13.99 -0.80 11.02
C ALA A 119 -15.50 -1.00 10.86
N VAL A 120 -15.90 -2.19 10.50
CA VAL A 120 -17.27 -2.50 10.05
C VAL A 120 -17.89 -3.56 10.93
N SER A 121 -19.11 -3.30 11.38
CA SER A 121 -19.99 -4.25 12.04
C SER A 121 -21.39 -4.19 11.41
N LEU A 122 -22.26 -5.15 11.70
CA LEU A 122 -23.68 -4.96 11.48
C LEU A 122 -24.28 -4.19 12.66
N GLU A 123 -25.26 -3.33 12.38
CA GLU A 123 -25.87 -2.44 13.39
C GLU A 123 -26.39 -3.21 14.61
N GLU A 124 -26.99 -4.39 14.41
CA GLU A 124 -27.48 -5.24 15.51
C GLU A 124 -26.34 -5.63 16.47
N ASN A 125 -25.19 -6.08 15.92
CA ASN A 125 -24.02 -6.46 16.70
C ASN A 125 -23.37 -5.24 17.37
N ALA A 126 -23.27 -4.13 16.65
CA ALA A 126 -22.69 -2.89 17.18
C ALA A 126 -23.46 -2.38 18.40
N VAL A 127 -24.79 -2.42 18.34
CA VAL A 127 -25.67 -2.02 19.46
C VAL A 127 -25.58 -3.01 20.62
N GLU A 128 -25.58 -4.34 20.35
CA GLU A 128 -25.52 -5.36 21.40
C GLU A 128 -24.18 -5.32 22.15
N LEU A 129 -23.08 -5.11 21.42
CA LEU A 129 -21.73 -5.10 21.97
C LEU A 129 -21.27 -3.72 22.44
N GLY A 130 -22.01 -2.65 22.08
CA GLY A 130 -21.68 -1.28 22.46
C GLY A 130 -20.44 -0.73 21.76
N LEU A 131 -20.30 -0.98 20.45
CA LEU A 131 -19.14 -0.57 19.63
C LEU A 131 -19.24 0.92 19.28
N GLU A 132 -18.94 1.80 20.23
CA GLU A 132 -18.98 3.25 20.08
C GLU A 132 -17.65 3.85 19.62
N CYS A 133 -16.52 3.22 20.00
CA CYS A 133 -15.17 3.55 19.56
C CYS A 133 -14.44 2.29 19.09
N PHE A 134 -13.37 2.44 18.33
CA PHE A 134 -12.64 1.29 17.80
C PHE A 134 -12.13 0.34 18.90
N SER A 135 -11.69 0.86 20.02
CA SER A 135 -11.20 0.05 21.15
C SER A 135 -12.27 -0.85 21.79
N ASP A 136 -13.56 -0.62 21.50
CA ASP A 136 -14.64 -1.45 22.03
C ASP A 136 -14.73 -2.83 21.36
N ILE A 137 -13.87 -3.12 20.36
CA ILE A 137 -13.78 -4.43 19.69
C ILE A 137 -13.15 -5.54 20.55
N VAL A 138 -12.68 -5.22 21.74
CA VAL A 138 -12.17 -6.20 22.71
C VAL A 138 -13.27 -7.22 23.03
N ASP A 139 -12.91 -8.51 23.18
CA ASP A 139 -13.80 -9.65 23.38
C ASP A 139 -14.73 -9.98 22.18
N THR A 140 -14.47 -9.41 20.97
CA THR A 140 -15.22 -9.72 19.75
C THR A 140 -14.51 -10.73 18.84
N ARG A 141 -15.28 -11.31 17.89
CA ARG A 141 -14.78 -12.07 16.75
C ARG A 141 -14.47 -11.06 15.63
N TYR A 142 -13.19 -10.80 15.35
CA TYR A 142 -12.76 -9.72 14.47
C TYR A 142 -11.90 -10.22 13.31
N SER A 143 -12.21 -9.77 12.07
CA SER A 143 -11.37 -10.02 10.89
C SER A 143 -10.39 -8.88 10.68
N VAL A 144 -9.10 -9.20 10.71
CA VAL A 144 -8.01 -8.23 10.50
C VAL A 144 -7.57 -8.12 9.04
N GLY A 145 -8.13 -8.92 8.14
CA GLY A 145 -7.70 -9.02 6.74
C GLY A 145 -7.00 -10.34 6.42
N ALA A 146 -6.76 -10.58 5.14
CA ALA A 146 -6.04 -11.79 4.70
C ALA A 146 -4.58 -11.76 5.15
N VAL A 147 -4.01 -12.95 5.37
CA VAL A 147 -2.59 -13.11 5.72
C VAL A 147 -1.69 -12.44 4.68
N GLY A 148 -0.77 -11.59 5.13
CA GLY A 148 0.18 -10.87 4.27
C GLY A 148 -0.42 -9.69 3.51
N SER A 149 -1.66 -9.28 3.85
CA SER A 149 -2.29 -8.09 3.27
C SER A 149 -1.88 -6.81 3.99
N GLY A 150 -2.02 -5.67 3.32
CA GLY A 150 -1.89 -4.36 3.96
C GLY A 150 -2.99 -4.12 5.00
N ASN A 151 -4.19 -4.70 4.81
CA ASN A 151 -5.27 -4.62 5.79
C ASN A 151 -4.86 -5.25 7.13
N GLU A 152 -4.27 -6.45 7.08
CA GLU A 152 -3.74 -7.12 8.28
C GLU A 152 -2.65 -6.29 8.95
N ALA A 153 -1.68 -5.79 8.18
CA ALA A 153 -0.58 -4.99 8.70
C ALA A 153 -1.10 -3.71 9.38
N THR A 154 -1.92 -2.91 8.69
CA THR A 154 -2.49 -1.68 9.26
C THR A 154 -3.32 -1.97 10.51
N THR A 155 -4.20 -2.99 10.48
CA THR A 155 -5.04 -3.34 11.63
C THR A 155 -4.21 -3.75 12.84
N THR A 156 -3.15 -4.54 12.62
CA THR A 156 -2.23 -4.97 13.69
C THR A 156 -1.44 -3.79 14.24
N ASN A 157 -1.03 -2.85 13.40
CA ASN A 157 -0.37 -1.62 13.83
C ASN A 157 -1.28 -0.74 14.67
N VAL A 158 -2.55 -0.61 14.28
CA VAL A 158 -3.57 0.10 15.06
C VAL A 158 -3.76 -0.55 16.44
N PHE A 159 -3.87 -1.89 16.49
CA PHE A 159 -3.93 -2.61 17.77
C PHE A 159 -2.71 -2.30 18.64
N SER A 160 -1.51 -2.34 18.05
CA SER A 160 -0.28 -2.06 18.76
C SER A 160 -0.23 -0.63 19.31
N ALA A 161 -0.65 0.36 18.49
CA ALA A 161 -0.67 1.77 18.90
C ALA A 161 -1.64 2.01 20.05
N LEU A 162 -2.80 1.36 20.03
CA LEU A 162 -3.84 1.46 21.06
C LEU A 162 -3.61 0.51 22.25
N GLU A 163 -2.49 -0.22 22.28
CA GLU A 163 -2.20 -1.23 23.32
C GLU A 163 -3.29 -2.31 23.43
N ILE A 164 -4.02 -2.59 22.33
CA ILE A 164 -5.01 -3.66 22.27
C ILE A 164 -4.31 -5.00 22.12
N SER A 165 -4.50 -5.90 23.08
CA SER A 165 -3.89 -7.22 23.04
C SER A 165 -4.63 -8.13 22.06
N THR A 166 -3.91 -8.75 21.14
CA THR A 166 -4.47 -9.75 20.22
C THR A 166 -4.99 -11.01 20.93
N SER A 167 -4.62 -11.22 22.21
CA SER A 167 -5.17 -12.29 23.03
C SER A 167 -6.58 -12.00 23.56
N ASP A 168 -7.01 -10.75 23.49
CA ASP A 168 -8.29 -10.27 23.99
C ASP A 168 -9.33 -10.14 22.87
N ILE A 169 -9.00 -10.61 21.65
CA ILE A 169 -9.86 -10.60 20.46
C ILE A 169 -9.79 -11.99 19.81
N GLU A 170 -10.93 -12.52 19.36
CA GLU A 170 -10.95 -13.72 18.51
C GLU A 170 -10.61 -13.34 17.06
N ILE A 171 -9.32 -13.27 16.74
CA ILE A 171 -8.81 -12.81 15.44
C ILE A 171 -9.08 -13.87 14.36
N GLN A 172 -9.62 -13.39 13.23
CA GLN A 172 -9.70 -14.13 11.99
C GLN A 172 -8.96 -13.38 10.87
N GLN A 173 -8.28 -14.13 9.99
CA GLN A 173 -7.49 -13.59 8.88
C GLN A 173 -8.21 -13.91 7.57
N LEU A 174 -9.20 -13.10 7.23
CA LEU A 174 -10.07 -13.31 6.08
C LEU A 174 -9.91 -12.19 5.04
N GLY A 175 -10.00 -12.55 3.76
CA GLY A 175 -10.12 -11.56 2.69
C GLY A 175 -11.49 -10.85 2.74
N TYR A 176 -11.62 -9.70 2.07
CA TYR A 176 -12.82 -8.86 2.15
C TYR A 176 -14.13 -9.60 1.85
N ALA A 177 -14.16 -10.45 0.81
CA ALA A 177 -15.37 -11.20 0.45
C ALA A 177 -15.74 -12.27 1.50
N ASP A 178 -14.75 -12.90 2.13
CA ASP A 178 -14.97 -13.88 3.19
C ASP A 178 -15.38 -13.18 4.49
N THR A 179 -14.83 -12.00 4.79
CA THR A 179 -15.23 -11.16 5.92
C THR A 179 -16.68 -10.69 5.76
N ASP A 180 -17.08 -10.20 4.57
CA ASP A 180 -18.48 -9.86 4.26
C ASP A 180 -19.41 -11.05 4.51
N SER A 181 -19.06 -12.22 3.96
CA SER A 181 -19.85 -13.44 4.14
C SER A 181 -19.94 -13.88 5.60
N ALA A 182 -18.87 -13.73 6.37
CA ALA A 182 -18.82 -14.12 7.77
C ALA A 182 -19.66 -13.17 8.66
N LEU A 183 -19.67 -11.86 8.38
CA LEU A 183 -20.56 -10.90 9.05
C LEU A 183 -22.03 -11.25 8.79
N ARG A 184 -22.44 -11.47 7.53
CA ARG A 184 -23.81 -11.85 7.16
C ARG A 184 -24.28 -13.15 7.81
N ASN A 185 -23.39 -14.07 8.09
CA ASN A 185 -23.69 -15.36 8.68
C ASN A 185 -23.50 -15.41 10.21
N ASP A 186 -23.34 -14.27 10.87
CA ASP A 186 -23.06 -14.18 12.31
C ASP A 186 -21.87 -15.05 12.77
N GLN A 187 -20.84 -15.08 11.93
CA GLN A 187 -19.56 -15.75 12.24
C GLN A 187 -18.48 -14.76 12.69
N LEU A 188 -18.70 -13.47 12.45
CA LEU A 188 -17.90 -12.34 12.92
C LEU A 188 -18.80 -11.28 13.54
N ASP A 189 -18.26 -10.55 14.49
CA ASP A 189 -18.89 -9.38 15.10
C ASP A 189 -18.49 -8.09 14.37
N ALA A 190 -17.23 -8.01 13.95
CA ALA A 190 -16.69 -6.90 13.18
C ALA A 190 -15.47 -7.31 12.34
N GLY A 191 -14.99 -6.38 11.51
CA GLY A 191 -13.78 -6.56 10.72
C GLY A 191 -13.31 -5.26 10.09
N SER A 192 -12.06 -5.22 9.62
CA SER A 192 -11.48 -4.06 8.98
C SER A 192 -11.40 -4.19 7.46
N TRP A 193 -11.61 -3.05 6.79
CA TRP A 193 -11.29 -2.81 5.40
C TRP A 193 -10.39 -1.58 5.30
N VAL A 194 -9.18 -1.75 4.82
CA VAL A 194 -8.26 -0.64 4.54
C VAL A 194 -8.23 -0.46 3.02
N VAL A 195 -9.13 0.37 2.53
CA VAL A 195 -9.46 0.54 1.11
C VAL A 195 -9.78 1.99 0.79
N GLY A 196 -9.77 2.34 -0.50
CA GLY A 196 -10.26 3.66 -0.94
C GLY A 196 -11.74 3.87 -0.57
N GLU A 197 -12.12 5.11 -0.30
CA GLU A 197 -13.50 5.48 -0.03
C GLU A 197 -14.44 5.08 -1.18
N GLY A 198 -15.67 4.76 -0.82
CA GLY A 198 -16.68 4.30 -1.78
C GLY A 198 -16.41 2.90 -2.31
N HIS A 199 -15.60 2.09 -1.61
CA HIS A 199 -15.29 0.71 -2.01
C HIS A 199 -16.56 -0.09 -2.34
N ALA A 200 -16.57 -0.70 -3.54
CA ALA A 200 -17.77 -1.35 -4.08
C ALA A 200 -18.32 -2.46 -3.18
N GLY A 201 -17.45 -3.28 -2.57
CA GLY A 201 -17.86 -4.35 -1.66
C GLY A 201 -18.53 -3.83 -0.39
N LEU A 202 -18.01 -2.75 0.21
CA LEU A 202 -18.66 -2.11 1.36
C LEU A 202 -19.99 -1.45 0.98
N SER A 203 -20.06 -0.81 -0.20
CA SER A 203 -21.30 -0.24 -0.72
C SER A 203 -22.37 -1.32 -0.98
N GLU A 204 -21.96 -2.51 -1.45
CA GLU A 204 -22.85 -3.66 -1.64
C GLU A 204 -23.35 -4.20 -0.29
N LEU A 205 -22.45 -4.37 0.69
CA LEU A 205 -22.82 -4.78 2.05
C LEU A 205 -23.82 -3.79 2.64
N ALA A 206 -23.54 -2.49 2.61
CA ALA A 206 -24.39 -1.44 3.14
C ALA A 206 -25.72 -1.24 2.38
N THR A 207 -25.83 -1.76 1.15
CA THR A 207 -27.10 -1.76 0.40
C THR A 207 -28.04 -2.88 0.85
N THR A 208 -27.50 -3.98 1.36
CA THR A 208 -28.22 -5.21 1.68
C THR A 208 -28.38 -5.46 3.17
N GLU A 209 -27.52 -4.89 3.98
CA GLU A 209 -27.51 -4.99 5.44
C GLU A 209 -27.44 -3.61 6.09
N ASP A 210 -27.92 -3.52 7.33
CA ASP A 210 -27.75 -2.33 8.16
C ASP A 210 -26.30 -2.35 8.72
N VAL A 211 -25.43 -1.55 8.11
CA VAL A 211 -24.00 -1.50 8.46
C VAL A 211 -23.74 -0.37 9.45
N HIS A 212 -22.91 -0.66 10.45
CA HIS A 212 -22.31 0.28 11.35
C HIS A 212 -20.82 0.43 11.05
N LEU A 213 -20.37 1.65 10.73
CA LEU A 213 -18.94 1.98 10.72
C LEU A 213 -18.53 2.39 12.14
N ILE A 214 -17.70 1.59 12.78
CA ILE A 214 -17.20 1.88 14.13
C ILE A 214 -16.17 3.01 14.01
N PRO A 215 -16.43 4.19 14.61
CA PRO A 215 -15.50 5.30 14.51
C PRO A 215 -14.25 5.06 15.35
N MET A 216 -13.15 5.71 14.98
CA MET A 216 -12.05 5.95 15.89
C MET A 216 -12.33 7.24 16.68
N CYS A 217 -12.33 7.16 18.00
CA CYS A 217 -12.51 8.33 18.85
C CYS A 217 -11.30 9.27 18.77
N ASP A 218 -11.44 10.56 19.10
CA ASP A 218 -10.38 11.59 18.98
C ASP A 218 -9.06 11.18 19.65
N GLU A 219 -9.14 10.53 20.81
CA GLU A 219 -7.97 10.08 21.54
C GLU A 219 -7.26 8.94 20.79
N GLU A 220 -8.02 8.02 20.19
CA GLU A 220 -7.47 6.90 19.42
C GLU A 220 -6.74 7.40 18.17
N VAL A 221 -7.37 8.31 17.40
CA VAL A 221 -6.73 8.93 16.23
C VAL A 221 -5.45 9.64 16.62
N SER A 222 -5.47 10.41 17.73
CA SER A 222 -4.31 11.13 18.24
C SER A 222 -3.16 10.19 18.62
N VAL A 223 -3.46 9.06 19.25
CA VAL A 223 -2.47 8.06 19.64
C VAL A 223 -1.87 7.36 18.42
N ILE A 224 -2.72 6.94 17.47
CA ILE A 224 -2.29 6.23 16.26
C ILE A 224 -1.41 7.14 15.38
N THR A 225 -1.82 8.36 15.14
CA THR A 225 -1.07 9.31 14.29
C THR A 225 0.21 9.82 14.96
N ALA A 226 0.29 9.81 16.30
CA ALA A 226 1.51 10.12 17.02
C ALA A 226 2.51 8.94 17.03
N ALA A 227 2.05 7.70 16.86
CA ALA A 227 2.90 6.52 16.85
C ALA A 227 3.73 6.39 15.55
N THR A 228 3.21 6.88 14.43
CA THR A 228 3.88 6.84 13.12
C THR A 228 3.34 7.93 12.19
N ASN A 229 4.20 8.44 11.31
CA ASN A 229 3.82 9.38 10.25
C ASN A 229 3.20 8.69 9.03
N SER A 230 3.03 7.37 9.05
CA SER A 230 2.37 6.63 7.96
C SER A 230 0.86 6.86 7.94
N TYR A 231 0.26 7.29 9.06
CA TYR A 231 -1.18 7.51 9.18
C TYR A 231 -1.51 8.99 9.33
N THR A 232 -2.63 9.38 8.72
CA THR A 232 -3.21 10.71 8.87
C THR A 232 -4.63 10.60 9.38
N GLU A 233 -5.09 11.60 10.15
CA GLU A 233 -6.49 11.73 10.51
C GLU A 233 -7.34 11.84 9.23
N HIS A 234 -8.47 11.15 9.22
CA HIS A 234 -9.40 11.15 8.11
C HIS A 234 -10.85 11.08 8.61
N THR A 235 -11.75 11.67 7.85
CA THR A 235 -13.19 11.60 8.09
C THR A 235 -13.88 11.04 6.85
N ILE A 236 -14.56 9.90 6.98
CA ILE A 236 -15.44 9.37 5.95
C ILE A 236 -16.71 10.22 5.95
N PRO A 237 -17.02 10.94 4.85
CA PRO A 237 -18.20 11.81 4.83
C PRO A 237 -19.50 11.00 4.91
N GLY A 238 -20.48 11.55 5.61
CA GLY A 238 -21.84 10.99 5.62
C GLY A 238 -22.40 10.91 4.19
N GLY A 239 -23.05 9.78 3.89
CA GLY A 239 -23.56 9.49 2.55
C GLY A 239 -22.57 8.80 1.60
N THR A 240 -21.32 8.58 2.02
CA THR A 240 -20.34 7.77 1.25
C THR A 240 -20.85 6.33 1.03
N TYR A 241 -21.50 5.77 2.04
CA TYR A 241 -22.12 4.45 1.98
C TYR A 241 -23.61 4.51 2.25
N PRO A 242 -24.44 3.68 1.58
CA PRO A 242 -25.87 3.60 1.85
C PRO A 242 -26.18 3.37 3.34
N GLY A 243 -27.13 4.15 3.88
CA GLY A 243 -27.55 4.03 5.28
C GLY A 243 -26.66 4.75 6.31
N ILE A 244 -25.47 5.20 5.94
CA ILE A 244 -24.52 5.91 6.83
C ILE A 244 -24.62 7.41 6.51
N GLU A 245 -25.39 8.15 7.32
CA GLU A 245 -25.65 9.57 7.07
C GLU A 245 -24.69 10.51 7.82
N GLY A 246 -24.07 10.04 8.89
CA GLY A 246 -23.14 10.80 9.71
C GLY A 246 -21.70 10.68 9.22
N ASP A 247 -20.91 11.72 9.49
CA ASP A 247 -19.45 11.65 9.29
C ASP A 247 -18.84 10.63 10.28
N VAL A 248 -17.86 9.84 9.81
CA VAL A 248 -17.19 8.83 10.62
C VAL A 248 -15.69 9.13 10.66
N GLN A 249 -15.19 9.45 11.87
CA GLN A 249 -13.77 9.70 12.08
C GLN A 249 -12.95 8.40 12.06
N THR A 250 -11.78 8.46 11.43
CA THR A 250 -10.89 7.33 11.26
C THR A 250 -9.48 7.81 10.87
N ILE A 251 -8.67 6.91 10.32
CA ILE A 251 -7.34 7.21 9.77
C ILE A 251 -7.25 6.80 8.29
N ALA A 252 -6.29 7.40 7.60
CA ALA A 252 -5.92 7.02 6.24
C ALA A 252 -4.41 6.71 6.13
N VAL A 253 -4.06 5.88 5.15
CA VAL A 253 -2.71 5.49 4.78
C VAL A 253 -2.51 5.61 3.28
N TRP A 254 -1.43 6.26 2.85
CA TRP A 254 -1.13 6.42 1.43
C TRP A 254 -0.69 5.12 0.77
N ASN A 255 -1.09 4.92 -0.48
CA ASN A 255 -0.62 3.85 -1.33
C ASN A 255 0.49 4.36 -2.25
N LEU A 256 1.52 3.55 -2.43
CA LEU A 256 2.68 3.88 -3.23
C LEU A 256 2.90 2.86 -4.34
N MET A 257 3.53 3.32 -5.39
CA MET A 257 4.23 2.52 -6.38
C MET A 257 5.72 2.58 -6.05
N VAL A 258 6.33 1.43 -5.75
CA VAL A 258 7.75 1.35 -5.31
C VAL A 258 8.54 0.34 -6.15
N VAL A 259 9.86 0.57 -6.22
CA VAL A 259 10.85 -0.27 -6.91
C VAL A 259 12.04 -0.55 -6.01
N GLY A 260 12.85 -1.55 -6.34
CA GLY A 260 14.12 -1.82 -5.67
C GLY A 260 15.20 -0.77 -5.98
N GLY A 261 16.22 -0.68 -5.12
CA GLY A 261 17.31 0.29 -5.30
C GLY A 261 18.19 0.05 -6.54
N ASP A 262 18.19 -1.17 -7.07
CA ASP A 262 18.87 -1.53 -8.31
C ASP A 262 18.06 -1.22 -9.58
N PHE A 263 16.83 -0.69 -9.45
CA PHE A 263 16.00 -0.34 -10.59
C PHE A 263 16.67 0.77 -11.42
N ASN A 264 16.68 0.65 -12.75
CA ASN A 264 17.39 1.58 -13.61
C ASN A 264 16.86 3.01 -13.53
N GLU A 265 17.73 4.00 -13.38
CA GLU A 265 17.35 5.40 -13.18
C GLU A 265 16.55 5.97 -14.36
N GLN A 266 17.00 5.73 -15.60
CA GLN A 266 16.26 6.22 -16.77
C GLN A 266 14.92 5.54 -16.90
N GLN A 267 14.86 4.22 -16.63
CA GLN A 267 13.60 3.47 -16.65
C GLN A 267 12.60 3.97 -15.60
N ALA A 268 13.06 4.28 -14.40
CA ALA A 268 12.23 4.88 -13.35
C ALA A 268 11.67 6.23 -13.77
N TYR A 269 12.49 7.09 -14.39
CA TYR A 269 12.06 8.37 -14.95
C TYR A 269 10.99 8.17 -16.03
N ASP A 270 11.26 7.30 -17.01
CA ASP A 270 10.38 7.08 -18.17
C ASP A 270 9.01 6.54 -17.73
N ILE A 271 8.99 5.60 -16.77
CA ILE A 271 7.75 5.04 -16.21
C ILE A 271 6.96 6.08 -15.42
N THR A 272 7.64 6.86 -14.57
CA THR A 272 6.97 7.92 -13.80
C THR A 272 6.40 8.98 -14.73
N SER A 273 7.15 9.44 -15.74
CA SER A 273 6.68 10.39 -16.76
C SER A 273 5.49 9.82 -17.52
N ALA A 274 5.58 8.58 -18.01
CA ALA A 274 4.50 7.94 -18.75
C ALA A 274 3.21 7.79 -17.91
N MET A 275 3.33 7.52 -16.60
CA MET A 275 2.18 7.49 -15.71
C MET A 275 1.46 8.84 -15.69
N PHE A 276 2.19 9.95 -15.45
CA PHE A 276 1.56 11.27 -15.37
C PHE A 276 1.11 11.81 -16.73
N ASP A 277 1.76 11.43 -17.83
CA ASP A 277 1.32 11.75 -19.19
C ASP A 277 -0.01 11.05 -19.56
N ASN A 278 -0.33 9.94 -18.90
CA ASN A 278 -1.55 9.15 -19.11
C ASN A 278 -2.45 9.11 -17.87
N ILE A 279 -2.40 10.12 -17.00
CA ILE A 279 -3.09 10.15 -15.70
C ILE A 279 -4.60 9.94 -15.81
N ASP A 280 -5.22 10.38 -16.90
CA ASP A 280 -6.65 10.23 -17.17
C ASP A 280 -7.08 8.75 -17.18
N ASP A 281 -6.22 7.84 -17.65
CA ASP A 281 -6.50 6.39 -17.66
C ASP A 281 -6.46 5.81 -16.24
N PHE A 282 -5.57 6.31 -15.37
CA PHE A 282 -5.52 5.94 -13.95
C PHE A 282 -6.75 6.45 -13.19
N VAL A 283 -7.17 7.67 -13.46
CA VAL A 283 -8.41 8.26 -12.92
C VAL A 283 -9.63 7.50 -13.43
N ALA A 284 -9.65 7.06 -14.67
CA ALA A 284 -10.74 6.21 -15.20
C ALA A 284 -10.83 4.85 -14.50
N ALA A 285 -9.69 4.29 -14.05
CA ALA A 285 -9.65 3.05 -13.28
C ALA A 285 -10.06 3.26 -11.82
N TYR A 286 -9.77 4.43 -11.24
CA TYR A 286 -10.13 4.79 -9.88
C TYR A 286 -10.44 6.29 -9.78
N ALA A 287 -11.71 6.64 -9.93
CA ALA A 287 -12.18 8.04 -10.02
C ALA A 287 -11.75 8.94 -8.84
N PRO A 288 -11.71 8.49 -7.56
CA PRO A 288 -11.17 9.32 -6.49
C PRO A 288 -9.69 9.69 -6.66
N GLY A 289 -8.97 8.97 -7.52
CA GLY A 289 -7.58 9.28 -7.86
C GLY A 289 -7.37 10.65 -8.52
N GLU A 290 -8.41 11.28 -9.09
CA GLU A 290 -8.35 12.63 -9.67
C GLU A 290 -7.82 13.67 -8.67
N GLU A 291 -8.20 13.53 -7.39
CA GLU A 291 -7.75 14.43 -6.33
C GLU A 291 -6.32 14.13 -5.87
N TYR A 292 -5.91 12.87 -5.90
CA TYR A 292 -4.72 12.39 -5.19
C TYR A 292 -3.54 12.05 -6.09
N MET A 293 -3.77 11.61 -7.33
CA MET A 293 -2.70 11.21 -8.25
C MET A 293 -2.12 12.43 -8.97
N VAL A 294 -1.53 13.33 -8.18
CA VAL A 294 -0.86 14.55 -8.63
C VAL A 294 0.62 14.54 -8.23
N PRO A 295 1.52 15.24 -8.95
CA PRO A 295 2.96 15.20 -8.64
C PRO A 295 3.29 15.55 -7.19
N GLU A 296 2.58 16.52 -6.60
CA GLU A 296 2.80 16.96 -5.22
C GLU A 296 2.53 15.88 -4.18
N SER A 297 1.73 14.86 -4.51
CA SER A 297 1.42 13.76 -3.59
C SER A 297 2.65 12.95 -3.20
N ILE A 298 3.74 13.01 -3.98
CA ILE A 298 5.02 12.36 -3.64
C ILE A 298 5.57 12.82 -2.29
N LEU A 299 5.21 14.01 -1.82
CA LEU A 299 5.61 14.55 -0.52
C LEU A 299 5.04 13.76 0.67
N ASN A 300 4.06 12.89 0.43
CA ASN A 300 3.51 11.97 1.42
C ASN A 300 4.22 10.60 1.44
N SER A 301 5.31 10.43 0.72
CA SER A 301 6.07 9.18 0.73
C SER A 301 6.76 8.97 2.09
N PRO A 302 6.61 7.80 2.72
CA PRO A 302 7.35 7.48 3.95
C PRO A 302 8.76 6.95 3.68
N VAL A 303 9.17 6.81 2.42
CA VAL A 303 10.49 6.33 2.01
C VAL A 303 11.09 7.24 0.95
N PRO A 304 12.42 7.22 0.76
CA PRO A 304 13.07 8.03 -0.27
C PRO A 304 12.50 7.76 -1.68
N VAL A 305 12.48 8.81 -2.48
CA VAL A 305 12.09 8.76 -3.89
C VAL A 305 13.24 8.20 -4.72
N HIS A 306 12.93 7.34 -5.69
CA HIS A 306 13.95 6.81 -6.61
C HIS A 306 14.58 7.94 -7.43
N PRO A 307 15.92 7.96 -7.69
CA PRO A 307 16.58 9.08 -8.36
C PRO A 307 15.97 9.46 -9.72
N GLY A 308 15.54 8.47 -10.51
CA GLY A 308 14.85 8.73 -11.78
C GLY A 308 13.51 9.43 -11.60
N ALA A 309 12.71 8.99 -10.61
CA ALA A 309 11.46 9.65 -10.28
C ALA A 309 11.68 11.04 -9.69
N ALA A 310 12.68 11.21 -8.83
CA ALA A 310 13.05 12.51 -8.26
C ALA A 310 13.34 13.56 -9.36
N ARG A 311 14.09 13.16 -10.39
CA ARG A 311 14.35 14.03 -11.56
C ARG A 311 13.06 14.47 -12.25
N PHE A 312 12.08 13.55 -12.43
CA PHE A 312 10.78 13.89 -12.99
C PHE A 312 10.06 14.92 -12.10
N TYR A 313 9.99 14.71 -10.79
CA TYR A 313 9.29 15.62 -9.88
C TYR A 313 9.94 17.01 -9.83
N GLU A 314 11.28 17.10 -9.86
CA GLU A 314 12.00 18.37 -9.97
C GLU A 314 11.61 19.12 -11.26
N GLU A 315 11.49 18.43 -12.39
CA GLU A 315 11.04 19.01 -13.68
C GLU A 315 9.59 19.49 -13.63
N GLN A 316 8.74 18.85 -12.80
CA GLN A 316 7.38 19.32 -12.53
C GLN A 316 7.32 20.48 -11.50
N GLY A 317 8.45 20.87 -10.93
CA GLY A 317 8.54 21.98 -9.96
C GLY A 317 8.23 21.56 -8.52
N VAL A 318 8.21 20.26 -8.21
CA VAL A 318 8.06 19.76 -6.84
C VAL A 318 9.42 19.76 -6.15
N GLU A 319 9.54 20.54 -5.06
CA GLU A 319 10.75 20.58 -4.24
C GLU A 319 10.72 19.40 -3.24
N LEU A 320 11.56 18.39 -3.47
CA LEU A 320 11.68 17.25 -2.57
C LEU A 320 12.52 17.64 -1.34
N PRO A 321 12.01 17.39 -0.11
CA PRO A 321 12.78 17.59 1.11
C PRO A 321 13.95 16.58 1.20
N GLU A 322 14.96 16.92 2.01
CA GLU A 322 16.23 16.16 2.08
C GLU A 322 16.03 14.69 2.49
N ASP A 323 15.06 14.40 3.33
CA ASP A 323 14.70 13.06 3.80
C ASP A 323 14.03 12.18 2.73
N LEU A 324 13.44 12.80 1.69
CA LEU A 324 12.91 12.10 0.53
C LEU A 324 13.95 11.93 -0.60
N LEU A 325 15.13 12.55 -0.50
CA LEU A 325 16.20 12.34 -1.44
C LEU A 325 16.95 11.05 -1.08
N ALA A 326 16.99 10.11 -2.01
CA ALA A 326 17.75 8.87 -1.83
C ALA A 326 19.24 9.18 -1.69
N GLN A 327 19.85 8.69 -0.63
CA GLN A 327 21.29 8.84 -0.42
C GLN A 327 22.06 7.84 -1.31
N SER A 328 23.01 8.37 -2.09
CA SER A 328 23.86 7.59 -3.01
C SER A 328 24.91 6.75 -2.28
#